data_7c73803cd57e5cfa243e721ed740a6f1
#
_entry.id   7c73803cd57e5cfa243e721ed740a6f1
#
_cell.length_a   1.000
_cell.length_b   1.000
_cell.length_c   1.000
_cell.angle_alpha   90.00
_cell.angle_beta   90.00
_cell.angle_gamma   90.00
#
_symmetry.space_group_name_H-M   'P 1'
#
loop_
_entity.id
_entity.type
_entity.pdbx_description
1 polymer ?
#
loop_
_entity_poly.entity_id
_entity_poly.type
_entity_poly.pdbx_seq_one_letter_code
_entity_poly.pdbx_strand_id
1 'polypeptide(L)'
;MIPIKRMAVAIVAASTLSYAGPAAAEVTWDVAIPWGTSEFHTQNAMKFAEAVKAATNGEVNMVIHPGGALGVKANESLRAVEDGSVPMAEYALFQNVGELPILGIESVPFLVKDYAELRVMHELVRPTWERELMKRNQKALYMVPWPSQNFFTREPANTLADLKGVKMRTYDKNSAEMVSRVGMVALQMNSPDIVPALASGKLDAVMTSGTTAAAQKYWEFLNHVYNTNHLWASNALAVNLESWNELPAEQRAKIEAIAKEMEPGFWAISEAEHSKRMKQLMDNGMTVSAPSAELAAAMREATATMADEFGQKVPGAADVIAAFRQRTGK
;
A
#
# COMPACT_ATOMS: atom_id res chain seq x y z
N MET A 1 -19.64 -90.97 29.04
CA MET A 1 -19.88 -89.57 29.44
C MET A 1 -18.49 -88.87 29.43
N ILE A 2 -18.24 -88.03 28.41
CA ILE A 2 -16.98 -87.31 28.23
C ILE A 2 -17.30 -85.87 28.56
N PRO A 3 -16.58 -85.16 29.45
CA PRO A 3 -16.83 -83.74 29.72
C PRO A 3 -16.19 -82.81 28.70
N ILE A 4 -16.99 -81.95 28.11
CA ILE A 4 -16.56 -80.87 27.18
C ILE A 4 -15.91 -79.76 27.99
N LYS A 5 -14.60 -79.53 27.80
CA LYS A 5 -13.91 -78.36 28.34
C LYS A 5 -14.28 -77.12 27.48
N ARG A 6 -14.91 -76.14 28.09
CA ARG A 6 -15.11 -74.80 27.47
C ARG A 6 -13.82 -74.04 27.51
N MET A 7 -13.29 -73.68 26.34
CA MET A 7 -12.15 -72.80 26.18
C MET A 7 -12.65 -71.36 26.07
N ALA A 8 -12.33 -70.55 27.08
CA ALA A 8 -12.63 -69.11 27.06
C ALA A 8 -11.60 -68.35 26.22
N VAL A 9 -12.04 -67.78 25.12
CA VAL A 9 -11.19 -66.85 24.31
C VAL A 9 -11.29 -65.47 24.93
N ALA A 10 -10.18 -64.98 25.47
CA ALA A 10 -10.07 -63.61 25.94
C ALA A 10 -9.75 -62.69 24.74
N ILE A 11 -10.68 -61.86 24.34
CA ILE A 11 -10.46 -60.79 23.36
C ILE A 11 -9.79 -59.58 24.06
N VAL A 12 -8.50 -59.39 23.80
CA VAL A 12 -7.78 -58.18 24.25
C VAL A 12 -8.11 -57.07 23.26
N ALA A 13 -9.00 -56.15 23.67
CA ALA A 13 -9.25 -54.92 22.93
C ALA A 13 -8.06 -53.95 23.14
N ALA A 14 -7.21 -53.82 22.14
CA ALA A 14 -6.17 -52.82 22.11
C ALA A 14 -6.81 -51.42 21.86
N SER A 15 -6.99 -50.65 22.93
CA SER A 15 -7.42 -49.24 22.83
C SER A 15 -6.25 -48.43 22.33
N THR A 16 -6.26 -48.02 21.04
CA THR A 16 -5.36 -47.01 20.51
C THR A 16 -5.80 -45.65 21.09
N LEU A 17 -5.10 -45.18 22.12
CA LEU A 17 -5.18 -43.79 22.53
C LEU A 17 -4.56 -42.95 21.41
N SER A 18 -5.41 -42.31 20.60
CA SER A 18 -4.99 -41.22 19.73
C SER A 18 -4.56 -40.05 20.66
N TYR A 19 -3.26 -39.83 20.74
CA TYR A 19 -2.74 -38.61 21.31
C TYR A 19 -3.16 -37.43 20.39
N ALA A 20 -4.27 -36.78 20.69
CA ALA A 20 -4.52 -35.45 20.21
C ALA A 20 -3.50 -34.55 20.90
N GLY A 21 -2.46 -34.15 20.18
CA GLY A 21 -1.56 -33.09 20.65
C GLY A 21 -2.38 -31.85 21.05
N PRO A 22 -1.89 -31.00 21.94
CA PRO A 22 -2.58 -29.77 22.29
C PRO A 22 -2.87 -29.02 20.97
N ALA A 23 -4.16 -28.73 20.71
CA ALA A 23 -4.54 -27.84 19.63
C ALA A 23 -3.81 -26.52 19.89
N ALA A 24 -2.95 -26.09 18.99
CA ALA A 24 -2.32 -24.78 19.07
C ALA A 24 -3.43 -23.73 19.20
N ALA A 25 -3.28 -22.80 20.14
CA ALA A 25 -4.28 -21.75 20.33
C ALA A 25 -4.40 -20.94 19.04
N GLU A 26 -5.63 -20.77 18.53
CA GLU A 26 -5.90 -19.95 17.36
C GLU A 26 -5.56 -18.49 17.69
N VAL A 27 -4.67 -17.89 16.89
CA VAL A 27 -4.35 -16.47 16.98
C VAL A 27 -5.16 -15.72 15.92
N THR A 28 -5.95 -14.75 16.36
CA THR A 28 -6.71 -13.88 15.46
C THR A 28 -6.13 -12.46 15.49
N TRP A 29 -5.78 -11.94 14.31
CA TRP A 29 -5.33 -10.57 14.12
C TRP A 29 -6.37 -9.76 13.36
N ASP A 30 -6.81 -8.66 13.95
CA ASP A 30 -7.60 -7.66 13.26
C ASP A 30 -6.66 -6.79 12.41
N VAL A 31 -6.93 -6.71 11.10
CA VAL A 31 -6.10 -5.99 10.13
C VAL A 31 -6.80 -4.71 9.72
N ALA A 32 -6.28 -3.56 10.12
CA ALA A 32 -6.81 -2.26 9.73
C ALA A 32 -6.41 -1.93 8.29
N ILE A 33 -7.40 -1.64 7.43
CA ILE A 33 -7.18 -1.20 6.05
C ILE A 33 -7.98 0.07 5.78
N PRO A 34 -7.33 1.20 5.41
CA PRO A 34 -8.01 2.47 5.16
C PRO A 34 -8.86 2.48 3.88
N TRP A 35 -8.61 1.57 2.93
CA TRP A 35 -9.28 1.52 1.64
C TRP A 35 -10.47 0.58 1.63
N GLY A 36 -11.46 0.89 0.76
CA GLY A 36 -12.64 0.07 0.59
C GLY A 36 -12.36 -1.28 -0.08
N THR A 37 -13.33 -2.18 -0.06
CA THR A 37 -13.21 -3.56 -0.58
C THR A 37 -12.97 -3.64 -2.09
N SER A 38 -13.29 -2.59 -2.86
CA SER A 38 -13.06 -2.54 -4.31
C SER A 38 -11.61 -2.20 -4.71
N GLU A 39 -10.79 -1.76 -3.77
CA GLU A 39 -9.38 -1.47 -4.01
C GLU A 39 -8.55 -2.76 -4.05
N PHE A 40 -7.64 -2.83 -5.02
CA PHE A 40 -6.84 -4.04 -5.24
C PHE A 40 -5.92 -4.36 -4.05
N HIS A 41 -5.46 -3.36 -3.31
CA HIS A 41 -4.69 -3.57 -2.08
C HIS A 41 -5.51 -4.33 -1.03
N THR A 42 -6.75 -3.93 -0.80
CA THR A 42 -7.66 -4.66 0.11
C THR A 42 -7.90 -6.10 -0.36
N GLN A 43 -8.08 -6.30 -1.67
CA GLN A 43 -8.25 -7.64 -2.25
C GLN A 43 -6.99 -8.50 -2.12
N ASN A 44 -5.78 -7.89 -2.24
CA ASN A 44 -4.51 -8.57 -2.01
C ASN A 44 -4.38 -9.01 -0.54
N ALA A 45 -4.72 -8.14 0.40
CA ALA A 45 -4.70 -8.46 1.83
C ALA A 45 -5.68 -9.60 2.18
N MET A 46 -6.87 -9.63 1.58
CA MET A 46 -7.83 -10.73 1.72
C MET A 46 -7.24 -12.06 1.21
N LYS A 47 -6.63 -12.06 0.01
CA LYS A 47 -5.97 -13.25 -0.55
C LYS A 47 -4.81 -13.73 0.32
N PHE A 48 -4.02 -12.80 0.85
CA PHE A 48 -2.94 -13.11 1.75
C PHE A 48 -3.45 -13.75 3.06
N ALA A 49 -4.50 -13.18 3.66
CA ALA A 49 -5.13 -13.72 4.84
C ALA A 49 -5.66 -15.16 4.64
N GLU A 50 -6.30 -15.43 3.49
CA GLU A 50 -6.75 -16.77 3.12
C GLU A 50 -5.59 -17.75 2.97
N ALA A 51 -4.50 -17.34 2.30
CA ALA A 51 -3.31 -18.18 2.12
C ALA A 51 -2.62 -18.50 3.46
N VAL A 52 -2.50 -17.51 4.36
CA VAL A 52 -1.96 -17.71 5.71
C VAL A 52 -2.83 -18.68 6.50
N LYS A 53 -4.15 -18.47 6.50
CA LYS A 53 -5.09 -19.36 7.18
C LYS A 53 -4.98 -20.82 6.70
N ALA A 54 -4.88 -21.01 5.39
CA ALA A 54 -4.73 -22.35 4.79
C ALA A 54 -3.40 -23.01 5.19
N ALA A 55 -2.28 -22.29 5.09
CA ALA A 55 -0.95 -22.83 5.39
C ALA A 55 -0.71 -23.09 6.88
N THR A 56 -1.43 -22.39 7.75
CA THR A 56 -1.36 -22.56 9.20
C THR A 56 -2.46 -23.48 9.75
N ASN A 57 -3.24 -24.16 8.88
CA ASN A 57 -4.38 -24.99 9.26
C ASN A 57 -5.38 -24.25 10.16
N GLY A 58 -5.53 -22.93 9.98
CA GLY A 58 -6.41 -22.08 10.76
C GLY A 58 -5.83 -21.60 12.11
N GLU A 59 -4.61 -21.98 12.45
CA GLU A 59 -3.97 -21.52 13.70
C GLU A 59 -3.70 -20.01 13.72
N VAL A 60 -3.50 -19.39 12.53
CA VAL A 60 -3.41 -17.93 12.38
C VAL A 60 -4.51 -17.45 11.46
N ASN A 61 -5.36 -16.59 11.98
CA ASN A 61 -6.49 -15.99 11.28
C ASN A 61 -6.31 -14.46 11.20
N MET A 62 -6.39 -13.89 10.00
CA MET A 62 -6.34 -12.44 9.77
C MET A 62 -7.72 -11.95 9.36
N VAL A 63 -8.35 -11.13 10.19
CA VAL A 63 -9.66 -10.54 9.92
C VAL A 63 -9.46 -9.17 9.29
N ILE A 64 -9.81 -9.04 8.00
CA ILE A 64 -9.61 -7.81 7.25
C ILE A 64 -10.75 -6.82 7.52
N HIS A 65 -10.43 -5.61 7.98
CA HIS A 65 -11.36 -4.53 8.26
C HIS A 65 -11.15 -3.36 7.28
N PRO A 66 -11.84 -3.36 6.12
CA PRO A 66 -11.64 -2.36 5.07
C PRO A 66 -12.33 -1.04 5.37
N GLY A 67 -11.92 0.02 4.62
CA GLY A 67 -12.59 1.32 4.65
C GLY A 67 -12.44 2.10 5.96
N GLY A 68 -11.42 1.78 6.76
CA GLY A 68 -11.20 2.43 8.05
C GLY A 68 -12.18 1.97 9.15
N ALA A 69 -12.77 0.77 9.01
CA ALA A 69 -13.80 0.25 9.93
C ALA A 69 -13.32 0.16 11.40
N LEU A 70 -12.00 0.03 11.63
CA LEU A 70 -11.44 0.07 12.99
C LEU A 70 -11.15 1.49 13.51
N GLY A 71 -11.55 2.55 12.78
CA GLY A 71 -11.31 3.94 13.16
C GLY A 71 -9.88 4.44 12.94
N VAL A 72 -9.00 3.59 12.39
CA VAL A 72 -7.60 3.93 12.10
C VAL A 72 -7.51 4.60 10.74
N LYS A 73 -7.04 5.85 10.70
CA LYS A 73 -6.82 6.58 9.44
C LYS A 73 -5.49 6.20 8.80
N ALA A 74 -5.38 6.43 7.50
CA ALA A 74 -4.18 6.06 6.74
C ALA A 74 -2.87 6.70 7.27
N ASN A 75 -2.93 7.95 7.72
CA ASN A 75 -1.80 8.68 8.30
C ASN A 75 -1.58 8.41 9.80
N GLU A 76 -2.39 7.58 10.43
CA GLU A 76 -2.31 7.17 11.83
C GLU A 76 -1.90 5.69 11.94
N SER A 77 -1.96 4.95 10.83
CA SER A 77 -1.82 3.48 10.81
C SER A 77 -0.43 3.02 11.28
N LEU A 78 0.65 3.73 10.92
CA LEU A 78 2.00 3.38 11.38
C LEU A 78 2.06 3.41 12.92
N ARG A 79 1.55 4.47 13.54
CA ARG A 79 1.51 4.59 15.00
C ARG A 79 0.60 3.55 15.65
N ALA A 80 -0.55 3.28 15.06
CA ALA A 80 -1.49 2.29 15.61
C ALA A 80 -0.91 0.87 15.64
N VAL A 81 -0.04 0.51 14.67
CA VAL A 81 0.71 -0.76 14.70
C VAL A 81 1.88 -0.67 15.67
N GLU A 82 2.60 0.47 15.73
CA GLU A 82 3.74 0.69 16.64
C GLU A 82 3.36 0.50 18.11
N ASP A 83 2.24 1.08 18.53
CA ASP A 83 1.76 1.04 19.91
C ASP A 83 0.85 -0.17 20.23
N GLY A 84 0.60 -1.03 19.24
CA GLY A 84 -0.25 -2.23 19.40
C GLY A 84 -1.75 -1.95 19.50
N SER A 85 -2.21 -0.72 19.18
CA SER A 85 -3.67 -0.41 19.13
C SER A 85 -4.40 -1.29 18.12
N VAL A 86 -3.69 -1.69 17.06
CA VAL A 86 -4.08 -2.80 16.18
C VAL A 86 -2.88 -3.74 16.00
N PRO A 87 -3.09 -5.06 15.98
CA PRO A 87 -2.00 -6.01 15.77
C PRO A 87 -1.39 -5.90 14.37
N MET A 88 -2.17 -5.43 13.39
CA MET A 88 -1.76 -5.40 12.00
C MET A 88 -2.48 -4.30 11.20
N ALA A 89 -1.79 -3.69 10.25
CA ALA A 89 -2.41 -2.78 9.28
C ALA A 89 -1.73 -2.85 7.91
N GLU A 90 -2.50 -2.59 6.86
CA GLU A 90 -1.94 -2.19 5.57
C GLU A 90 -2.07 -0.67 5.44
N TYR A 91 -0.96 0.01 5.22
CA TYR A 91 -0.93 1.46 5.13
C TYR A 91 0.03 1.99 4.06
N ALA A 92 -0.27 3.17 3.56
CA ALA A 92 0.57 3.86 2.60
C ALA A 92 1.82 4.41 3.30
N LEU A 93 3.00 4.00 2.84
CA LEU A 93 4.29 4.46 3.38
C LEU A 93 4.38 6.00 3.35
N PHE A 94 4.09 6.58 2.20
CA PHE A 94 4.18 8.03 1.97
C PHE A 94 3.23 8.89 2.82
N GLN A 95 2.13 8.35 3.34
CA GLN A 95 1.23 9.09 4.23
C GLN A 95 1.75 9.17 5.67
N ASN A 96 2.79 8.40 6.00
CA ASN A 96 3.40 8.34 7.33
C ASN A 96 4.77 9.06 7.39
N VAL A 97 5.09 9.89 6.41
CA VAL A 97 6.36 10.66 6.33
C VAL A 97 6.53 11.68 7.46
N GLY A 98 5.46 12.07 8.12
CA GLY A 98 5.52 12.90 9.33
C GLY A 98 6.23 12.20 10.47
N GLU A 99 6.07 10.88 10.59
CA GLU A 99 6.69 10.03 11.60
C GLU A 99 8.04 9.46 11.13
N LEU A 100 8.13 9.10 9.85
CA LEU A 100 9.30 8.47 9.26
C LEU A 100 9.56 9.01 7.85
N PRO A 101 10.30 10.12 7.71
CA PRO A 101 10.44 10.84 6.43
C PRO A 101 10.99 10.00 5.27
N ILE A 102 11.84 9.00 5.52
CA ILE A 102 12.42 8.14 4.46
C ILE A 102 11.36 7.33 3.70
N LEU A 103 10.18 7.12 4.28
CA LEU A 103 9.06 6.44 3.62
C LEU A 103 8.51 7.22 2.42
N GLY A 104 8.87 8.51 2.28
CA GLY A 104 8.45 9.37 1.17
C GLY A 104 9.40 9.41 -0.03
N ILE A 105 10.46 8.60 -0.08
CA ILE A 105 11.47 8.72 -1.14
C ILE A 105 10.90 8.46 -2.54
N GLU A 106 10.00 7.50 -2.70
CA GLU A 106 9.36 7.20 -3.99
C GLU A 106 8.27 8.22 -4.40
N SER A 107 7.79 9.03 -3.43
CA SER A 107 6.88 10.15 -3.70
C SER A 107 7.60 11.46 -4.00
N VAL A 108 8.93 11.43 -4.20
CA VAL A 108 9.67 12.58 -4.72
C VAL A 108 9.35 12.75 -6.21
N PRO A 109 8.84 13.93 -6.63
CA PRO A 109 8.34 14.13 -7.99
C PRO A 109 9.40 13.85 -9.08
N PHE A 110 9.00 13.05 -10.08
CA PHE A 110 9.81 12.67 -11.24
C PHE A 110 11.14 11.96 -10.95
N LEU A 111 11.39 11.55 -9.70
CA LEU A 111 12.57 10.76 -9.35
C LEU A 111 12.49 9.38 -10.00
N VAL A 112 11.38 8.68 -9.84
CA VAL A 112 11.11 7.37 -10.42
C VAL A 112 10.20 7.52 -11.64
N LYS A 113 10.58 6.92 -12.77
CA LYS A 113 9.89 7.08 -14.05
C LYS A 113 8.81 6.04 -14.32
N ASP A 114 9.12 4.78 -14.01
CA ASP A 114 8.29 3.63 -14.36
C ASP A 114 8.47 2.47 -13.35
N TYR A 115 7.74 1.36 -13.54
CA TYR A 115 7.84 0.18 -12.67
C TYR A 115 9.23 -0.45 -12.64
N ALA A 116 10.00 -0.38 -13.74
CA ALA A 116 11.35 -0.92 -13.77
C ALA A 116 12.27 -0.13 -12.83
N GLU A 117 12.22 1.20 -12.91
CA GLU A 117 12.95 2.07 -11.99
C GLU A 117 12.42 1.95 -10.55
N LEU A 118 11.10 1.75 -10.36
CA LEU A 118 10.52 1.57 -9.04
C LEU A 118 11.05 0.29 -8.36
N ARG A 119 11.23 -0.80 -9.11
CA ARG A 119 11.88 -2.02 -8.60
C ARG A 119 13.30 -1.74 -8.13
N VAL A 120 14.07 -0.97 -8.91
CA VAL A 120 15.43 -0.54 -8.51
C VAL A 120 15.39 0.30 -7.23
N MET A 121 14.43 1.23 -7.13
CA MET A 121 14.26 2.03 -5.91
C MET A 121 13.95 1.14 -4.69
N HIS A 122 13.01 0.19 -4.83
CA HIS A 122 12.67 -0.75 -3.74
C HIS A 122 13.86 -1.61 -3.33
N GLU A 123 14.64 -2.15 -4.28
CA GLU A 123 15.86 -2.91 -3.96
C GLU A 123 16.84 -2.10 -3.11
N LEU A 124 16.96 -0.79 -3.37
CA LEU A 124 17.90 0.09 -2.66
C LEU A 124 17.37 0.56 -1.31
N VAL A 125 16.10 0.91 -1.22
CA VAL A 125 15.56 1.56 -0.02
C VAL A 125 14.90 0.61 0.97
N ARG A 126 14.35 -0.53 0.51
CA ARG A 126 13.61 -1.50 1.35
C ARG A 126 14.38 -1.94 2.61
N PRO A 127 15.70 -2.25 2.55
CA PRO A 127 16.44 -2.61 3.77
C PRO A 127 16.45 -1.48 4.81
N THR A 128 16.41 -0.22 4.35
CA THR A 128 16.30 0.94 5.24
C THR A 128 14.91 1.05 5.82
N TRP A 129 13.86 0.93 5.01
CA TRP A 129 12.47 0.95 5.48
C TRP A 129 12.21 -0.14 6.54
N GLU A 130 12.59 -1.39 6.25
CA GLU A 130 12.41 -2.51 7.18
C GLU A 130 13.14 -2.28 8.51
N ARG A 131 14.39 -1.81 8.46
CA ARG A 131 15.15 -1.47 9.65
C ARG A 131 14.49 -0.37 10.49
N GLU A 132 14.00 0.68 9.85
CA GLU A 132 13.36 1.80 10.54
C GLU A 132 11.98 1.41 11.09
N LEU A 133 11.21 0.57 10.39
CA LEU A 133 9.95 0.00 10.88
C LEU A 133 10.18 -0.92 12.09
N MET A 134 11.26 -1.74 12.06
CA MET A 134 11.61 -2.57 13.21
C MET A 134 11.95 -1.75 14.46
N LYS A 135 12.61 -0.61 14.32
CA LYS A 135 12.84 0.32 15.46
C LYS A 135 11.55 0.89 16.02
N ARG A 136 10.47 0.86 15.24
CA ARG A 136 9.13 1.28 15.60
C ARG A 136 8.21 0.09 15.89
N ASN A 137 8.76 -0.97 16.45
CA ASN A 137 8.01 -2.15 16.89
C ASN A 137 7.15 -2.80 15.79
N GLN A 138 7.60 -2.76 14.51
CA GLN A 138 6.84 -3.29 13.37
C GLN A 138 7.69 -4.14 12.44
N LYS A 139 7.06 -5.16 11.85
CA LYS A 139 7.62 -5.97 10.76
C LYS A 139 6.74 -5.82 9.53
N ALA A 140 7.32 -5.35 8.43
CA ALA A 140 6.65 -5.40 7.13
C ALA A 140 6.69 -6.84 6.58
N LEU A 141 5.56 -7.34 6.13
CA LEU A 141 5.42 -8.66 5.51
C LEU A 141 5.58 -8.57 3.99
N TYR A 142 4.88 -7.63 3.36
CA TYR A 142 5.06 -7.31 1.95
C TYR A 142 4.93 -5.80 1.71
N MET A 143 5.44 -5.34 0.56
CA MET A 143 5.32 -3.95 0.10
C MET A 143 4.90 -3.92 -1.36
N VAL A 144 3.81 -3.24 -1.68
CA VAL A 144 3.20 -3.25 -3.01
C VAL A 144 2.91 -1.82 -3.46
N PRO A 145 3.33 -1.42 -4.68
CA PRO A 145 3.09 -0.09 -5.17
C PRO A 145 1.65 0.12 -5.63
N TRP A 146 1.19 1.35 -5.52
CA TRP A 146 0.10 1.88 -6.32
C TRP A 146 0.58 2.11 -7.75
N PRO A 147 -0.29 2.08 -8.77
CA PRO A 147 0.03 2.66 -10.06
C PRO A 147 0.47 4.12 -9.93
N SER A 148 1.25 4.59 -10.91
CA SER A 148 1.74 5.97 -10.93
C SER A 148 0.63 6.99 -10.71
N GLN A 149 0.99 8.10 -10.06
CA GLN A 149 0.03 9.14 -9.73
C GLN A 149 -0.14 10.13 -10.89
N ASN A 150 -1.37 10.61 -11.05
CA ASN A 150 -1.81 11.43 -12.18
C ASN A 150 -2.64 12.60 -11.69
N PHE A 151 -2.81 13.62 -12.51
CA PHE A 151 -3.69 14.74 -12.23
C PHE A 151 -5.06 14.47 -12.82
N PHE A 152 -6.08 14.63 -11.98
CA PHE A 152 -7.49 14.58 -12.32
C PHE A 152 -8.06 15.97 -12.13
N THR A 153 -8.60 16.60 -13.17
CA THR A 153 -9.09 17.99 -13.13
C THR A 153 -10.51 18.12 -13.67
N ARG A 154 -11.21 19.14 -13.17
CA ARG A 154 -12.53 19.50 -13.66
C ARG A 154 -12.42 20.19 -15.02
N GLU A 155 -11.53 21.18 -15.10
CA GLU A 155 -11.25 21.97 -16.30
C GLU A 155 -9.98 21.48 -17.01
N PRO A 156 -9.86 21.72 -18.33
CA PRO A 156 -8.65 21.37 -19.07
C PRO A 156 -7.45 22.21 -18.60
N ALA A 157 -6.25 21.61 -18.63
CA ALA A 157 -5.01 22.28 -18.28
C ALA A 157 -3.89 21.89 -19.27
N ASN A 158 -3.35 22.88 -19.98
CA ASN A 158 -2.28 22.69 -20.95
C ASN A 158 -0.98 23.43 -20.56
N THR A 159 -1.08 24.40 -19.65
CA THR A 159 0.03 25.25 -19.17
C THR A 159 -0.03 25.38 -17.64
N LEU A 160 1.03 25.89 -17.02
CA LEU A 160 1.00 26.22 -15.58
C LEU A 160 0.00 27.34 -15.27
N ALA A 161 -0.29 28.22 -16.23
CA ALA A 161 -1.28 29.28 -16.04
C ALA A 161 -2.68 28.71 -15.81
N ASP A 162 -3.03 27.61 -16.47
CA ASP A 162 -4.32 26.93 -16.30
C ASP A 162 -4.43 26.26 -14.92
N LEU A 163 -3.32 25.91 -14.31
CA LEU A 163 -3.26 25.31 -12.97
C LEU A 163 -3.25 26.33 -11.84
N LYS A 164 -3.04 27.62 -12.14
CA LYS A 164 -2.86 28.66 -11.11
C LYS A 164 -4.13 28.78 -10.25
N GLY A 165 -3.95 28.55 -8.94
CA GLY A 165 -5.02 28.68 -7.94
C GLY A 165 -6.01 27.50 -7.92
N VAL A 166 -5.87 26.49 -8.78
CA VAL A 166 -6.68 25.27 -8.76
C VAL A 166 -6.48 24.55 -7.42
N LYS A 167 -7.57 24.25 -6.73
CA LYS A 167 -7.56 23.54 -5.45
C LYS A 167 -7.39 22.06 -5.66
N MET A 168 -6.15 21.58 -5.50
CA MET A 168 -5.75 20.19 -5.73
C MET A 168 -5.70 19.41 -4.41
N ARG A 169 -6.38 18.27 -4.36
CA ARG A 169 -6.16 17.32 -3.26
C ARG A 169 -4.77 16.70 -3.37
N THR A 170 -4.05 16.74 -2.27
CA THR A 170 -2.76 16.07 -2.06
C THR A 170 -2.88 15.08 -0.90
N TYR A 171 -1.87 14.23 -0.66
CA TYR A 171 -1.94 13.19 0.37
C TYR A 171 -0.71 13.14 1.28
N ASP A 172 0.39 13.78 0.90
CA ASP A 172 1.62 13.87 1.68
C ASP A 172 2.31 15.23 1.50
N LYS A 173 3.43 15.41 2.19
CA LYS A 173 4.21 16.65 2.15
C LYS A 173 4.85 16.89 0.78
N ASN A 174 5.39 15.84 0.13
CA ASN A 174 6.04 15.98 -1.16
C ASN A 174 5.05 16.37 -2.26
N SER A 175 3.87 15.74 -2.28
CA SER A 175 2.79 16.09 -3.21
C SER A 175 2.26 17.50 -2.96
N ALA A 176 2.15 17.94 -1.70
CA ALA A 176 1.73 19.31 -1.37
C ALA A 176 2.76 20.33 -1.83
N GLU A 177 4.04 20.08 -1.63
CA GLU A 177 5.14 20.94 -2.10
C GLU A 177 5.15 21.04 -3.63
N MET A 178 5.06 19.90 -4.34
CA MET A 178 4.97 19.87 -5.81
C MET A 178 3.81 20.73 -6.32
N VAL A 179 2.61 20.51 -5.77
CA VAL A 179 1.39 21.23 -6.14
C VAL A 179 1.56 22.73 -5.95
N SER A 180 2.19 23.15 -4.84
CA SER A 180 2.47 24.57 -4.57
C SER A 180 3.47 25.16 -5.56
N ARG A 181 4.52 24.43 -5.95
CA ARG A 181 5.54 24.89 -6.91
C ARG A 181 4.99 25.08 -8.32
N VAL A 182 3.96 24.31 -8.70
CA VAL A 182 3.27 24.50 -9.99
C VAL A 182 2.13 25.51 -9.93
N GLY A 183 2.01 26.28 -8.82
CA GLY A 183 1.07 27.39 -8.68
C GLY A 183 -0.35 27.01 -8.26
N MET A 184 -0.60 25.76 -7.90
CA MET A 184 -1.90 25.29 -7.40
C MET A 184 -2.02 25.49 -5.88
N VAL A 185 -3.21 25.31 -5.34
CA VAL A 185 -3.50 25.32 -3.90
C VAL A 185 -3.60 23.88 -3.40
N ALA A 186 -2.62 23.47 -2.60
CA ALA A 186 -2.60 22.13 -2.02
C ALA A 186 -3.57 21.98 -0.85
N LEU A 187 -4.45 20.98 -0.90
CA LEU A 187 -5.35 20.62 0.19
C LEU A 187 -5.12 19.15 0.56
N GLN A 188 -4.37 18.92 1.62
CA GLN A 188 -4.08 17.56 2.08
C GLN A 188 -5.30 16.95 2.77
N MET A 189 -5.73 15.76 2.31
CA MET A 189 -6.84 15.02 2.93
C MET A 189 -6.78 13.51 2.63
N ASN A 190 -7.39 12.73 3.53
CA ASN A 190 -7.51 11.28 3.38
C ASN A 190 -8.53 10.89 2.31
N SER A 191 -8.41 9.66 1.81
CA SER A 191 -9.22 9.15 0.69
C SER A 191 -10.75 9.24 0.91
N PRO A 192 -11.31 8.92 2.08
CA PRO A 192 -12.76 9.01 2.29
C PRO A 192 -13.34 10.42 2.19
N ASP A 193 -12.52 11.46 2.41
CA ASP A 193 -12.97 12.85 2.43
C ASP A 193 -13.04 13.49 1.02
N ILE A 194 -12.47 12.82 0.00
CA ILE A 194 -12.30 13.40 -1.34
C ILE A 194 -13.63 13.58 -2.05
N VAL A 195 -14.48 12.55 -2.12
CA VAL A 195 -15.77 12.61 -2.84
C VAL A 195 -16.69 13.68 -2.25
N PRO A 196 -16.88 13.79 -0.92
CA PRO A 196 -17.62 14.91 -0.33
C PRO A 196 -17.03 16.28 -0.67
N ALA A 197 -15.70 16.42 -0.71
CA ALA A 197 -15.03 17.67 -1.04
C ALA A 197 -15.17 18.04 -2.53
N LEU A 198 -15.16 17.07 -3.45
CA LEU A 198 -15.47 17.29 -4.87
C LEU A 198 -16.93 17.71 -5.08
N ALA A 199 -17.86 17.02 -4.44
CA ALA A 199 -19.29 17.31 -4.53
C ALA A 199 -19.66 18.68 -4.01
N SER A 200 -18.99 19.16 -2.96
CA SER A 200 -19.22 20.50 -2.38
C SER A 200 -18.45 21.62 -3.09
N GLY A 201 -17.62 21.33 -4.11
CA GLY A 201 -16.77 22.33 -4.77
C GLY A 201 -15.58 22.82 -3.92
N LYS A 202 -15.27 22.15 -2.83
CA LYS A 202 -14.07 22.43 -2.02
C LYS A 202 -12.79 22.06 -2.78
N LEU A 203 -12.85 21.09 -3.69
CA LEU A 203 -11.77 20.65 -4.59
C LEU A 203 -12.15 20.88 -6.05
N ASP A 204 -11.18 21.30 -6.84
CA ASP A 204 -11.25 21.45 -8.29
C ASP A 204 -10.50 20.31 -9.00
N ALA A 205 -9.57 19.65 -8.30
CA ALA A 205 -8.71 18.63 -8.85
C ALA A 205 -8.23 17.64 -7.76
N VAL A 206 -7.79 16.46 -8.20
CA VAL A 206 -7.26 15.40 -7.33
C VAL A 206 -5.99 14.84 -7.93
N MET A 207 -4.96 14.68 -7.12
CA MET A 207 -3.78 13.89 -7.42
C MET A 207 -3.99 12.49 -6.84
N THR A 208 -3.95 11.46 -7.69
CA THR A 208 -4.11 10.06 -7.27
C THR A 208 -3.79 9.08 -8.41
N SER A 209 -3.92 7.78 -8.14
CA SER A 209 -3.86 6.72 -9.17
C SER A 209 -5.20 6.53 -9.89
N GLY A 210 -5.16 5.93 -11.07
CA GLY A 210 -6.37 5.54 -11.79
C GLY A 210 -7.23 4.52 -11.03
N THR A 211 -6.63 3.70 -10.15
CA THR A 211 -7.36 2.71 -9.33
C THR A 211 -8.29 3.40 -8.35
N THR A 212 -7.77 4.34 -7.56
CA THR A 212 -8.59 5.12 -6.62
C THR A 212 -9.63 5.98 -7.32
N ALA A 213 -9.25 6.64 -8.43
CA ALA A 213 -10.19 7.42 -9.22
C ALA A 213 -11.37 6.60 -9.74
N ALA A 214 -11.10 5.38 -10.23
CA ALA A 214 -12.14 4.47 -10.70
C ALA A 214 -12.98 3.89 -9.55
N ALA A 215 -12.36 3.50 -8.43
CA ALA A 215 -13.06 2.97 -7.28
C ALA A 215 -14.02 3.99 -6.65
N GLN A 216 -13.67 5.28 -6.68
CA GLN A 216 -14.47 6.38 -6.16
C GLN A 216 -15.27 7.13 -7.24
N LYS A 217 -15.32 6.63 -8.48
CA LYS A 217 -16.11 7.15 -9.59
C LYS A 217 -15.88 8.64 -9.85
N TYR A 218 -14.61 9.06 -9.97
CA TYR A 218 -14.28 10.48 -10.15
C TYR A 218 -14.85 11.10 -11.42
N TRP A 219 -15.25 10.30 -12.42
CA TRP A 219 -15.99 10.77 -13.60
C TRP A 219 -17.32 11.47 -13.29
N GLU A 220 -17.86 11.32 -12.07
CA GLU A 220 -19.04 12.07 -11.64
C GLU A 220 -18.74 13.55 -11.30
N PHE A 221 -17.46 13.90 -11.12
CA PHE A 221 -17.03 15.22 -10.63
C PHE A 221 -15.95 15.88 -11.46
N LEU A 222 -15.11 15.10 -12.15
CA LEU A 222 -13.94 15.54 -12.90
C LEU A 222 -14.00 15.03 -14.33
N ASN A 223 -13.43 15.79 -15.28
CA ASN A 223 -13.58 15.51 -16.70
C ASN A 223 -12.28 15.04 -17.37
N HIS A 224 -11.11 15.41 -16.80
CA HIS A 224 -9.82 15.21 -17.43
C HIS A 224 -8.88 14.40 -16.55
N VAL A 225 -8.08 13.52 -17.19
CA VAL A 225 -6.96 12.80 -16.60
C VAL A 225 -5.71 13.12 -17.38
N TYR A 226 -4.70 13.66 -16.73
CA TYR A 226 -3.37 13.84 -17.32
C TYR A 226 -2.43 12.78 -16.78
N ASN A 227 -1.94 11.91 -17.66
CA ASN A 227 -0.95 10.88 -17.34
C ASN A 227 0.41 11.53 -17.06
N THR A 228 0.49 12.28 -15.97
CA THR A 228 1.69 12.99 -15.55
C THR A 228 2.76 12.05 -15.02
N ASN A 229 2.37 10.90 -14.48
CA ASN A 229 3.26 9.88 -13.90
C ASN A 229 4.34 10.52 -13.02
N HIS A 230 3.95 11.51 -12.23
CA HIS A 230 4.84 12.43 -11.57
C HIS A 230 5.45 11.88 -10.28
N LEU A 231 4.84 10.88 -9.67
CA LEU A 231 5.37 10.20 -8.49
C LEU A 231 4.77 8.81 -8.31
N TRP A 232 5.39 8.06 -7.42
CA TRP A 232 5.01 6.71 -7.04
C TRP A 232 4.72 6.65 -5.55
N ALA A 233 4.09 5.56 -5.14
CA ALA A 233 3.66 5.37 -3.78
C ALA A 233 3.46 3.87 -3.53
N SER A 234 3.89 3.37 -2.38
CA SER A 234 3.69 1.96 -1.99
C SER A 234 2.98 1.84 -0.65
N ASN A 235 2.28 0.72 -0.50
CA ASN A 235 1.77 0.26 0.77
C ASN A 235 2.69 -0.78 1.38
N ALA A 236 2.68 -0.86 2.71
CA ALA A 236 3.21 -2.00 3.46
C ALA A 236 2.07 -2.67 4.24
N LEU A 237 2.01 -3.99 4.21
CA LEU A 237 1.31 -4.76 5.23
C LEU A 237 2.28 -5.01 6.38
N ALA A 238 2.01 -4.44 7.54
CA ALA A 238 2.89 -4.53 8.70
C ALA A 238 2.16 -5.11 9.91
N VAL A 239 2.92 -5.87 10.71
CA VAL A 239 2.47 -6.47 11.97
C VAL A 239 3.28 -5.89 13.13
N ASN A 240 2.64 -5.67 14.28
CA ASN A 240 3.29 -5.32 15.53
C ASN A 240 4.25 -6.44 15.94
N LEU A 241 5.47 -6.10 16.40
CA LEU A 241 6.50 -7.10 16.72
C LEU A 241 6.16 -7.93 17.97
N GLU A 242 5.42 -7.40 18.92
CA GLU A 242 4.97 -8.18 20.08
C GLU A 242 3.99 -9.26 19.62
N SER A 243 2.94 -8.88 18.89
CA SER A 243 1.99 -9.84 18.29
C SER A 243 2.70 -10.85 17.37
N TRP A 244 3.67 -10.41 16.58
CA TRP A 244 4.48 -11.28 15.74
C TRP A 244 5.29 -12.30 16.55
N ASN A 245 5.90 -11.87 17.64
CA ASN A 245 6.76 -12.72 18.48
C ASN A 245 5.98 -13.71 19.36
N GLU A 246 4.69 -13.50 19.57
CA GLU A 246 3.79 -14.47 20.21
C GLU A 246 3.57 -15.73 19.37
N LEU A 247 3.73 -15.63 18.03
CA LEU A 247 3.63 -16.79 17.17
C LEU A 247 4.80 -17.75 17.32
N PRO A 248 4.56 -19.07 17.24
CA PRO A 248 5.62 -20.06 17.07
C PRO A 248 6.51 -19.77 15.87
N ALA A 249 7.81 -20.07 15.97
CA ALA A 249 8.77 -19.82 14.89
C ALA A 249 8.35 -20.48 13.54
N GLU A 250 7.73 -21.66 13.60
CA GLU A 250 7.21 -22.35 12.42
C GLU A 250 6.12 -21.55 11.72
N GLN A 251 5.16 -20.97 12.47
CA GLN A 251 4.08 -20.15 11.89
C GLN A 251 4.65 -18.86 11.27
N ARG A 252 5.58 -18.21 11.96
CA ARG A 252 6.28 -17.04 11.43
C ARG A 252 6.98 -17.34 10.10
N ALA A 253 7.70 -18.46 10.02
CA ALA A 253 8.39 -18.87 8.80
C ALA A 253 7.40 -19.15 7.63
N LYS A 254 6.25 -19.77 7.91
CA LYS A 254 5.19 -19.98 6.90
C LYS A 254 4.66 -18.65 6.37
N ILE A 255 4.33 -17.70 7.26
CA ILE A 255 3.81 -16.38 6.86
C ILE A 255 4.83 -15.61 6.03
N GLU A 256 6.11 -15.62 6.43
CA GLU A 256 7.18 -14.97 5.64
C GLU A 256 7.34 -15.61 4.25
N ALA A 257 7.28 -16.93 4.16
CA ALA A 257 7.36 -17.63 2.88
C ALA A 257 6.20 -17.25 1.95
N ILE A 258 4.97 -17.21 2.47
CA ILE A 258 3.78 -16.79 1.71
C ILE A 258 3.91 -15.34 1.26
N ALA A 259 4.34 -14.44 2.14
CA ALA A 259 4.52 -13.02 1.80
C ALA A 259 5.52 -12.86 0.65
N LYS A 260 6.66 -13.55 0.74
CA LYS A 260 7.70 -13.56 -0.31
C LYS A 260 7.20 -14.15 -1.63
N GLU A 261 6.39 -15.21 -1.58
CA GLU A 261 5.83 -15.84 -2.76
C GLU A 261 4.78 -14.98 -3.44
N MET A 262 3.89 -14.33 -2.67
CA MET A 262 2.74 -13.60 -3.21
C MET A 262 3.09 -12.16 -3.65
N GLU A 263 4.07 -11.50 -3.04
CA GLU A 263 4.42 -10.10 -3.32
C GLU A 263 4.68 -9.82 -4.80
N PRO A 264 5.45 -10.64 -5.57
CA PRO A 264 5.63 -10.39 -7.01
C PRO A 264 4.33 -10.42 -7.81
N GLY A 265 3.40 -11.29 -7.44
CA GLY A 265 2.06 -11.35 -8.04
C GLY A 265 1.22 -10.10 -7.71
N PHE A 266 1.33 -9.55 -6.52
CA PHE A 266 0.67 -8.30 -6.14
C PHE A 266 1.22 -7.10 -6.89
N TRP A 267 2.53 -7.05 -7.15
CA TRP A 267 3.13 -6.06 -8.04
C TRP A 267 2.60 -6.15 -9.47
N ALA A 268 2.49 -7.35 -10.01
CA ALA A 268 1.92 -7.57 -11.34
C ALA A 268 0.44 -7.13 -11.43
N ILE A 269 -0.33 -7.33 -10.35
CA ILE A 269 -1.71 -6.82 -10.25
C ILE A 269 -1.70 -5.29 -10.30
N SER A 270 -0.83 -4.61 -9.54
CA SER A 270 -0.71 -3.15 -9.56
C SER A 270 -0.44 -2.63 -10.97
N GLU A 271 0.51 -3.25 -11.68
CA GLU A 271 0.88 -2.87 -13.04
C GLU A 271 -0.29 -3.06 -14.03
N ALA A 272 -1.01 -4.19 -13.94
CA ALA A 272 -2.16 -4.48 -14.78
C ALA A 272 -3.36 -3.54 -14.49
N GLU A 273 -3.59 -3.20 -13.22
CA GLU A 273 -4.68 -2.29 -12.82
C GLU A 273 -4.54 -0.90 -13.44
N HIS A 274 -3.33 -0.39 -13.67
CA HIS A 274 -3.15 0.92 -14.30
C HIS A 274 -3.90 1.04 -15.64
N SER A 275 -3.57 0.20 -16.61
CA SER A 275 -4.18 0.24 -17.94
C SER A 275 -5.68 -0.05 -17.91
N LYS A 276 -6.10 -1.02 -17.10
CA LYS A 276 -7.49 -1.40 -16.92
C LYS A 276 -8.34 -0.23 -16.40
N ARG A 277 -7.83 0.48 -15.38
CA ARG A 277 -8.58 1.59 -14.76
C ARG A 277 -8.56 2.84 -15.61
N MET A 278 -7.47 3.15 -16.31
CA MET A 278 -7.48 4.24 -17.29
C MET A 278 -8.52 4.01 -18.40
N LYS A 279 -8.64 2.77 -18.88
CA LYS A 279 -9.72 2.43 -19.82
C LYS A 279 -11.11 2.62 -19.19
N GLN A 280 -11.32 2.17 -17.96
CA GLN A 280 -12.60 2.36 -17.26
C GLN A 280 -12.97 3.83 -17.12
N LEU A 281 -12.00 4.71 -16.81
CA LEU A 281 -12.24 6.16 -16.74
C LEU A 281 -12.66 6.73 -18.09
N MET A 282 -12.00 6.33 -19.21
CA MET A 282 -12.41 6.71 -20.57
C MET A 282 -13.80 6.22 -20.92
N ASP A 283 -14.12 4.96 -20.63
CA ASP A 283 -15.43 4.35 -20.90
C ASP A 283 -16.56 5.07 -20.14
N ASN A 284 -16.24 5.76 -19.03
CA ASN A 284 -17.17 6.59 -18.25
C ASN A 284 -17.09 8.09 -18.59
N GLY A 285 -16.50 8.45 -19.73
CA GLY A 285 -16.57 9.80 -20.29
C GLY A 285 -15.42 10.74 -19.91
N MET A 286 -14.40 10.30 -19.17
CA MET A 286 -13.24 11.14 -18.89
C MET A 286 -12.30 11.23 -20.11
N THR A 287 -11.76 12.41 -20.36
CA THR A 287 -10.68 12.63 -21.33
C THR A 287 -9.35 12.24 -20.70
N VAL A 288 -8.76 11.14 -21.15
CA VAL A 288 -7.44 10.66 -20.69
C VAL A 288 -6.38 11.04 -21.72
N SER A 289 -5.38 11.81 -21.33
CA SER A 289 -4.31 12.28 -22.22
C SER A 289 -2.95 12.37 -21.50
N ALA A 290 -1.87 12.44 -22.27
CA ALA A 290 -0.61 12.96 -21.75
C ALA A 290 -0.76 14.46 -21.47
N PRO A 291 -0.03 15.03 -20.51
CA PRO A 291 0.11 16.48 -20.39
C PRO A 291 0.73 17.04 -21.68
N SER A 292 0.44 18.30 -22.02
CA SER A 292 1.15 18.99 -23.11
C SER A 292 2.65 18.97 -22.87
N ALA A 293 3.45 19.05 -23.93
CA ALA A 293 4.92 19.09 -23.81
C ALA A 293 5.37 20.29 -22.94
N GLU A 294 4.69 21.44 -23.09
CA GLU A 294 4.92 22.64 -22.31
C GLU A 294 4.65 22.40 -20.81
N LEU A 295 3.47 21.88 -20.48
CA LEU A 295 3.08 21.60 -19.09
C LEU A 295 4.02 20.57 -18.46
N ALA A 296 4.34 19.49 -19.18
CA ALA A 296 5.24 18.45 -18.68
C ALA A 296 6.66 18.98 -18.40
N ALA A 297 7.21 19.85 -19.28
CA ALA A 297 8.49 20.47 -19.08
C ALA A 297 8.49 21.43 -17.89
N ALA A 298 7.47 22.29 -17.79
CA ALA A 298 7.33 23.26 -16.72
C ALA A 298 7.15 22.60 -15.34
N MET A 299 6.40 21.49 -15.26
CA MET A 299 6.25 20.71 -14.01
C MET A 299 7.59 20.12 -13.57
N ARG A 300 8.39 19.57 -14.49
CA ARG A 300 9.71 19.01 -14.18
C ARG A 300 10.67 20.09 -13.72
N GLU A 301 10.69 21.25 -14.39
CA GLU A 301 11.51 22.40 -14.01
C GLU A 301 11.16 22.91 -12.61
N ALA A 302 9.88 23.12 -12.33
CA ALA A 302 9.40 23.58 -11.01
C ALA A 302 9.78 22.64 -9.85
N THR A 303 9.98 21.36 -10.13
CA THR A 303 10.29 20.32 -9.13
C THR A 303 11.72 19.81 -9.18
N ALA A 304 12.57 20.33 -10.06
CA ALA A 304 13.90 19.79 -10.36
C ALA A 304 14.82 19.63 -9.12
N THR A 305 14.69 20.54 -8.14
CA THR A 305 15.51 20.51 -6.91
C THR A 305 14.98 19.59 -5.82
N MET A 306 13.74 19.08 -5.94
CA MET A 306 13.07 18.38 -4.83
C MET A 306 13.77 17.09 -4.41
N ALA A 307 14.40 16.36 -5.35
CA ALA A 307 15.13 15.14 -5.01
C ALA A 307 16.40 15.45 -4.18
N ASP A 308 17.15 16.48 -4.54
CA ASP A 308 18.33 16.88 -3.79
C ASP A 308 17.97 17.49 -2.44
N GLU A 309 16.92 18.29 -2.38
CA GLU A 309 16.38 18.81 -1.12
C GLU A 309 15.90 17.70 -0.18
N PHE A 310 15.25 16.66 -0.73
CA PHE A 310 14.84 15.48 0.04
C PHE A 310 16.07 14.74 0.57
N GLY A 311 17.09 14.51 -0.26
CA GLY A 311 18.35 13.90 0.13
C GLY A 311 19.07 14.65 1.26
N GLN A 312 19.04 16.00 1.23
CA GLN A 312 19.64 16.83 2.26
C GLN A 312 18.87 16.82 3.60
N LYS A 313 17.54 16.76 3.54
CA LYS A 313 16.67 16.87 4.71
C LYS A 313 16.40 15.53 5.41
N VAL A 314 16.50 14.42 4.67
CA VAL A 314 16.09 13.09 5.17
C VAL A 314 17.32 12.20 5.34
N PRO A 315 17.64 11.77 6.58
CA PRO A 315 18.79 10.92 6.86
C PRO A 315 18.79 9.63 6.01
N GLY A 316 19.90 9.36 5.33
CA GLY A 316 20.10 8.18 4.48
C GLY A 316 19.46 8.28 3.09
N ALA A 317 18.67 9.32 2.80
CA ALA A 317 18.05 9.47 1.48
C ALA A 317 19.06 9.85 0.38
N ALA A 318 20.07 10.68 0.71
CA ALA A 318 21.08 11.11 -0.27
C ALA A 318 21.81 9.91 -0.90
N ASP A 319 22.23 8.94 -0.08
CA ASP A 319 22.95 7.76 -0.55
C ASP A 319 22.06 6.88 -1.43
N VAL A 320 20.79 6.70 -1.05
CA VAL A 320 19.82 5.94 -1.83
C VAL A 320 19.55 6.62 -3.18
N ILE A 321 19.35 7.95 -3.20
CA ILE A 321 19.13 8.73 -4.44
C ILE A 321 20.36 8.66 -5.35
N ALA A 322 21.56 8.79 -4.80
CA ALA A 322 22.80 8.68 -5.57
C ALA A 322 22.97 7.29 -6.20
N ALA A 323 22.78 6.23 -5.42
CA ALA A 323 22.82 4.86 -5.92
C ALA A 323 21.72 4.59 -6.96
N PHE A 324 20.53 5.13 -6.77
CA PHE A 324 19.43 5.02 -7.72
C PHE A 324 19.76 5.70 -9.05
N ARG A 325 20.26 6.95 -9.01
CA ARG A 325 20.68 7.67 -10.21
C ARG A 325 21.78 6.93 -10.97
N GLN A 326 22.77 6.40 -10.25
CA GLN A 326 23.84 5.60 -10.86
C GLN A 326 23.28 4.34 -11.56
N ARG A 327 22.36 3.63 -10.94
CA ARG A 327 21.77 2.40 -11.50
C ARG A 327 20.82 2.65 -12.66
N THR A 328 20.19 3.82 -12.72
CA THR A 328 19.22 4.20 -13.76
C THR A 328 19.80 5.11 -14.86
N GLY A 329 21.06 5.52 -14.73
CA GLY A 329 21.74 6.38 -15.72
C GLY A 329 21.26 7.84 -15.69
N LYS A 330 20.84 8.35 -14.55
CA LYS A 330 20.35 9.72 -14.33
C LYS A 330 21.38 10.60 -13.66
#